data_ccbbf8be9e413155341b28f64bf5721a
#
_entry.id   ccbbf8be9e413155341b28f64bf5721a
#
_cell.length_a   1.000
_cell.length_b   1.000
_cell.length_c   1.000
_cell.angle_alpha   90.00
_cell.angle_beta   90.00
_cell.angle_gamma   90.00
#
_symmetry.space_group_name_H-M   'P 1'
#
loop_
_entity.id
_entity.type
_entity.pdbx_description
1 polymer ?
#
loop_
_entity_poly.entity_id
_entity_poly.type
_entity_poly.pdbx_seq_one_letter_code
_entity_poly.pdbx_strand_id
1 'polypeptide(L)'
;VRTLMRRHLGKLVAGTAIAVTCTAAMVAATLPDTAGVRTGRGAPAAAAERPAGEPGGGPPGPRVVAPAPVEGERGTGRDPLTDGELERARRLAAAPAARTAENAAGAPGPQHLTADLAEPLPSEAGTAAPSRRAVVSYYDYRTDRLVTATVDVSSGRVESRGARQGVQPSPVGAELREAVELILASPHGAGLRADYRDATGAALTTPAPLTLSGYVYRKEREARVPPELRSCGVHRCVRVVTRITGGPWIDTRDLAVDLSARTVVVTPSG
;
A
#
# COMPACT_ATOMS: atom_id res chain seq x y z
N VAL A 1 -37.98 37.70 -13.25
CA VAL A 1 -38.59 36.43 -13.62
C VAL A 1 -37.53 35.67 -14.42
N ARG A 2 -36.73 34.80 -13.81
CA ARG A 2 -35.76 33.93 -14.50
C ARG A 2 -36.12 32.50 -14.18
N THR A 3 -36.48 31.79 -15.24
CA THR A 3 -36.93 30.40 -15.28
C THR A 3 -35.80 29.45 -14.98
N LEU A 4 -35.93 28.67 -13.88
CA LEU A 4 -35.06 27.54 -13.55
C LEU A 4 -35.38 26.37 -14.47
N MET A 5 -34.47 26.02 -15.38
CA MET A 5 -34.55 24.79 -16.17
C MET A 5 -34.02 23.63 -15.34
N ARG A 6 -34.92 22.82 -14.81
CA ARG A 6 -34.64 21.47 -14.29
C ARG A 6 -34.36 20.55 -15.47
N ARG A 7 -33.15 20.04 -15.54
CA ARG A 7 -32.81 18.90 -16.42
C ARG A 7 -32.87 17.61 -15.64
N HIS A 8 -34.05 17.00 -15.63
CA HIS A 8 -34.17 15.57 -15.30
C HIS A 8 -34.02 14.79 -16.60
N LEU A 9 -32.91 14.09 -16.79
CA LEU A 9 -32.77 13.09 -17.83
C LEU A 9 -32.82 11.72 -17.17
N GLY A 10 -34.00 11.13 -17.08
CA GLY A 10 -34.20 9.72 -16.82
C GLY A 10 -33.75 8.91 -18.02
N LYS A 11 -32.73 8.07 -17.88
CA LYS A 11 -32.44 7.02 -18.87
C LYS A 11 -32.76 5.68 -18.24
N LEU A 12 -33.86 5.10 -18.74
CA LEU A 12 -34.17 3.68 -18.60
C LEU A 12 -33.07 2.86 -19.30
N VAL A 13 -32.36 2.05 -18.54
CA VAL A 13 -31.46 1.04 -19.10
C VAL A 13 -32.21 -0.30 -19.06
N ALA A 14 -32.56 -0.78 -20.23
CA ALA A 14 -33.08 -2.12 -20.44
C ALA A 14 -31.96 -3.13 -20.17
N GLY A 15 -32.22 -4.08 -19.27
CA GLY A 15 -31.29 -5.13 -18.95
C GLY A 15 -31.13 -6.13 -20.08
N THR A 16 -29.90 -6.36 -20.51
CA THR A 16 -29.51 -7.53 -21.30
C THR A 16 -28.77 -8.48 -20.37
N ALA A 17 -29.37 -9.62 -20.06
CA ALA A 17 -28.75 -10.72 -19.38
C ALA A 17 -27.73 -11.39 -20.32
N ILE A 18 -26.44 -11.30 -20.01
CA ILE A 18 -25.39 -12.08 -20.67
C ILE A 18 -25.11 -13.28 -19.80
N ALA A 19 -25.51 -14.45 -20.26
CA ALA A 19 -25.13 -15.73 -19.71
C ALA A 19 -23.64 -16.00 -20.05
N VAL A 20 -22.77 -16.00 -19.05
CA VAL A 20 -21.40 -16.42 -19.20
C VAL A 20 -21.32 -17.92 -18.91
N THR A 21 -21.17 -18.72 -19.96
CA THR A 21 -20.83 -20.13 -19.86
C THR A 21 -19.34 -20.26 -19.56
N CYS A 22 -19.02 -20.70 -18.34
CA CYS A 22 -17.66 -21.08 -17.96
C CYS A 22 -17.29 -22.41 -18.62
N THR A 23 -16.46 -22.40 -19.64
CA THR A 23 -15.73 -23.57 -20.14
C THR A 23 -14.44 -23.72 -19.34
N ALA A 24 -14.41 -24.69 -18.44
CA ALA A 24 -13.20 -25.14 -17.79
C ALA A 24 -12.36 -25.96 -18.78
N ALA A 25 -11.26 -25.40 -19.28
CA ALA A 25 -10.25 -26.13 -20.01
C ALA A 25 -9.25 -26.75 -19.02
N MET A 26 -9.36 -28.06 -18.78
CA MET A 26 -8.32 -28.84 -18.12
C MET A 26 -7.14 -29.01 -19.09
N VAL A 27 -6.00 -28.41 -18.76
CA VAL A 27 -4.72 -28.74 -19.39
C VAL A 27 -4.08 -29.83 -18.55
N ALA A 28 -4.16 -31.07 -19.02
CA ALA A 28 -3.37 -32.18 -18.51
C ALA A 28 -1.95 -32.04 -19.05
N ALA A 29 -0.99 -31.68 -18.21
CA ALA A 29 0.42 -31.75 -18.54
C ALA A 29 0.90 -33.19 -18.36
N THR A 30 1.11 -33.88 -19.46
CA THR A 30 1.78 -35.19 -19.52
C THR A 30 3.28 -35.00 -19.31
N LEU A 31 3.77 -35.58 -18.21
CA LEU A 31 5.22 -35.81 -17.99
C LEU A 31 5.69 -36.97 -18.82
N PRO A 32 6.81 -36.91 -19.49
CA PRO A 32 7.47 -38.10 -20.03
C PRO A 32 8.42 -38.72 -18.98
N ASP A 33 8.12 -39.95 -18.62
CA ASP A 33 9.05 -40.86 -17.98
C ASP A 33 10.17 -41.22 -18.97
N THR A 34 11.43 -41.02 -18.56
CA THR A 34 12.54 -41.78 -19.13
C THR A 34 13.55 -42.10 -18.03
N ALA A 35 13.47 -43.36 -17.60
CA ALA A 35 14.56 -44.03 -16.92
C ALA A 35 15.73 -44.23 -17.88
N GLY A 36 16.95 -43.96 -17.43
CA GLY A 36 18.16 -44.25 -18.20
C GLY A 36 19.41 -44.09 -17.36
N VAL A 37 19.78 -45.13 -16.65
CA VAL A 37 21.10 -45.32 -16.03
C VAL A 37 22.19 -45.32 -17.10
N ARG A 38 23.24 -44.49 -16.94
CA ARG A 38 24.59 -44.83 -17.42
C ARG A 38 25.69 -44.11 -16.65
N THR A 39 26.52 -44.92 -16.04
CA THR A 39 27.86 -44.64 -15.49
C THR A 39 28.82 -44.13 -16.55
N GLY A 40 29.66 -43.15 -16.20
CA GLY A 40 30.78 -42.70 -17.03
C GLY A 40 31.67 -41.64 -16.39
N ARG A 41 32.86 -42.02 -16.04
CA ARG A 41 33.98 -41.24 -15.53
C ARG A 41 34.41 -40.08 -16.43
N GLY A 42 34.93 -39.00 -15.81
CA GLY A 42 35.89 -38.09 -16.47
C GLY A 42 35.72 -36.62 -16.08
N ALA A 43 36.63 -36.11 -15.24
CA ALA A 43 36.91 -34.68 -15.06
C ALA A 43 37.74 -34.17 -16.30
N PRO A 44 38.00 -32.88 -16.51
CA PRO A 44 38.25 -31.82 -15.54
C PRO A 44 37.61 -30.43 -15.83
N ALA A 45 37.64 -29.62 -14.80
CA ALA A 45 37.65 -28.17 -14.69
C ALA A 45 37.50 -27.29 -15.94
N ALA A 46 36.46 -26.46 -15.94
CA ALA A 46 36.51 -25.14 -16.55
C ALA A 46 35.91 -24.13 -15.55
N ALA A 47 36.73 -23.17 -15.18
CA ALA A 47 36.40 -22.06 -14.34
C ALA A 47 35.31 -21.19 -15.03
N ALA A 48 34.16 -21.03 -14.41
CA ALA A 48 33.20 -20.01 -14.77
C ALA A 48 33.31 -18.84 -13.80
N GLU A 49 33.69 -17.72 -14.33
CA GLU A 49 33.81 -16.43 -13.69
C GLU A 49 32.51 -16.06 -12.95
N ARG A 50 32.63 -15.72 -11.69
CA ARG A 50 31.57 -15.06 -10.90
C ARG A 50 31.53 -13.59 -11.29
N PRO A 51 30.37 -12.99 -11.61
CA PRO A 51 30.28 -11.55 -11.67
C PRO A 51 30.38 -11.01 -10.23
N ALA A 52 31.42 -10.22 -10.01
CA ALA A 52 31.60 -9.40 -8.81
C ALA A 52 30.58 -8.27 -8.83
N GLY A 53 29.97 -8.00 -7.67
CA GLY A 53 29.21 -6.77 -7.48
C GLY A 53 28.04 -6.88 -6.53
N GLU A 54 28.23 -7.27 -5.28
CA GLU A 54 27.35 -6.88 -4.21
C GLU A 54 27.95 -5.67 -3.47
N PRO A 55 27.24 -4.52 -3.40
CA PRO A 55 27.66 -3.44 -2.53
C PRO A 55 27.31 -3.79 -1.08
N GLY A 56 28.34 -3.78 -0.25
CA GLY A 56 28.44 -4.03 1.15
C GLY A 56 27.21 -3.77 2.02
N GLY A 57 26.79 -4.80 2.71
CA GLY A 57 26.01 -4.68 3.92
C GLY A 57 26.84 -3.98 4.98
N GLY A 58 26.43 -2.76 5.36
CA GLY A 58 26.98 -2.09 6.53
C GLY A 58 26.77 -2.95 7.79
N PRO A 59 27.56 -2.74 8.85
CA PRO A 59 27.44 -3.50 10.07
C PRO A 59 26.02 -3.45 10.62
N PRO A 60 25.47 -4.56 11.13
CA PRO A 60 24.12 -4.59 11.69
C PRO A 60 24.06 -3.58 12.85
N GLY A 61 23.17 -2.58 12.70
CA GLY A 61 22.90 -1.62 13.77
C GLY A 61 22.44 -2.30 15.06
N PRO A 62 22.42 -1.58 16.18
CA PRO A 62 22.08 -2.16 17.47
C PRO A 62 20.70 -2.82 17.41
N ARG A 63 20.66 -4.12 17.73
CA ARG A 63 19.44 -4.91 17.79
C ARG A 63 18.61 -4.43 18.98
N VAL A 64 17.49 -3.78 18.72
CA VAL A 64 16.51 -3.46 19.75
C VAL A 64 15.78 -4.77 20.10
N VAL A 65 16.12 -5.37 21.22
CA VAL A 65 15.39 -6.52 21.75
C VAL A 65 14.23 -5.97 22.59
N ALA A 66 13.00 -6.11 22.08
CA ALA A 66 11.82 -5.77 22.87
C ALA A 66 11.53 -6.88 23.90
N PRO A 67 10.91 -6.54 25.05
CA PRO A 67 10.49 -7.54 26.03
C PRO A 67 9.61 -8.62 25.37
N ALA A 68 9.68 -9.85 25.90
CA ALA A 68 8.79 -10.93 25.45
C ALA A 68 7.31 -10.51 25.63
N PRO A 69 6.40 -10.88 24.71
CA PRO A 69 4.97 -10.59 24.87
C PRO A 69 4.42 -11.26 26.14
N VAL A 70 3.38 -10.64 26.72
CA VAL A 70 2.66 -11.21 27.85
C VAL A 70 1.94 -12.48 27.39
N GLU A 71 1.86 -13.48 28.27
CA GLU A 71 1.15 -14.73 27.99
C GLU A 71 -0.34 -14.44 27.70
N GLY A 72 -0.86 -14.99 26.62
CA GLY A 72 -2.23 -14.70 26.13
C GLY A 72 -2.31 -13.71 24.96
N GLU A 73 -1.24 -12.95 24.67
CA GLU A 73 -1.18 -12.03 23.51
C GLU A 73 -0.59 -12.68 22.25
N ARG A 74 -0.29 -13.97 22.29
CA ARG A 74 0.27 -14.72 21.17
C ARG A 74 -0.80 -15.45 20.40
N GLY A 75 -0.80 -15.25 19.08
CA GLY A 75 -1.56 -16.11 18.17
C GLY A 75 -0.90 -17.50 18.06
N THR A 76 -1.64 -18.46 17.53
CA THR A 76 -1.18 -19.83 17.33
C THR A 76 -1.16 -20.18 15.84
N GLY A 77 -0.18 -20.97 15.44
CA GLY A 77 -0.09 -21.50 14.09
C GLY A 77 -0.22 -20.44 12.99
N ARG A 78 -1.25 -20.57 12.15
CA ARG A 78 -1.55 -19.65 11.03
C ARG A 78 -2.69 -18.67 11.32
N ASP A 79 -3.15 -18.58 12.56
CA ASP A 79 -4.13 -17.57 12.93
C ASP A 79 -3.62 -16.16 12.61
N PRO A 80 -4.48 -15.20 12.29
CA PRO A 80 -4.09 -13.81 12.11
C PRO A 80 -3.22 -13.31 13.27
N LEU A 81 -2.39 -12.31 13.02
CA LEU A 81 -1.64 -11.67 14.09
C LEU A 81 -2.62 -11.06 15.10
N THR A 82 -2.35 -11.26 16.39
CA THR A 82 -3.09 -10.58 17.45
C THR A 82 -2.75 -9.08 17.46
N ASP A 83 -3.58 -8.26 18.11
CA ASP A 83 -3.32 -6.82 18.24
C ASP A 83 -1.98 -6.55 18.91
N GLY A 84 -1.61 -7.32 19.93
CA GLY A 84 -0.32 -7.23 20.61
C GLY A 84 0.85 -7.60 19.70
N GLU A 85 0.72 -8.64 18.88
CA GLU A 85 1.70 -9.02 17.87
C GLU A 85 1.85 -7.95 16.79
N LEU A 86 0.73 -7.40 16.29
CA LEU A 86 0.72 -6.32 15.31
C LEU A 86 1.44 -5.07 15.83
N GLU A 87 1.08 -4.62 17.03
CA GLU A 87 1.66 -3.42 17.64
C GLU A 87 3.17 -3.61 17.90
N ARG A 88 3.56 -4.79 18.40
CA ARG A 88 4.96 -5.13 18.59
C ARG A 88 5.74 -5.13 17.28
N ALA A 89 5.22 -5.79 16.25
CA ALA A 89 5.87 -5.87 14.94
C ALA A 89 6.04 -4.48 14.31
N ARG A 90 5.00 -3.64 14.35
CA ARG A 90 5.04 -2.25 13.87
C ARG A 90 6.11 -1.43 14.57
N ARG A 91 6.13 -1.48 15.90
CA ARG A 91 7.12 -0.74 16.71
C ARG A 91 8.54 -1.17 16.40
N LEU A 92 8.81 -2.48 16.32
CA LEU A 92 10.14 -3.02 16.00
C LEU A 92 10.58 -2.68 14.58
N ALA A 93 9.68 -2.80 13.61
CA ALA A 93 9.96 -2.45 12.23
C ALA A 93 10.29 -0.97 12.07
N ALA A 94 9.56 -0.08 12.74
CA ALA A 94 9.71 1.36 12.62
C ALA A 94 10.87 1.94 13.44
N ALA A 95 11.35 1.26 14.49
CA ALA A 95 12.29 1.80 15.46
C ALA A 95 13.52 2.53 14.87
N PRO A 96 14.22 2.01 13.83
CA PRO A 96 15.36 2.71 13.25
C PRO A 96 15.01 4.00 12.52
N ALA A 97 13.77 4.12 12.03
CA ALA A 97 13.28 5.24 11.23
C ALA A 97 12.43 6.24 12.06
N ALA A 98 12.16 5.93 13.33
CA ALA A 98 11.23 6.69 14.16
C ALA A 98 11.57 8.20 14.30
N ARG A 99 12.85 8.56 14.19
CA ARG A 99 13.31 9.96 14.30
C ARG A 99 13.74 10.59 12.98
N THR A 100 13.97 9.78 11.96
CA THR A 100 14.57 10.23 10.70
C THR A 100 13.61 10.19 9.53
N ALA A 101 12.56 9.38 9.61
CA ALA A 101 11.49 9.32 8.62
C ALA A 101 10.41 10.38 8.90
N GLU A 102 9.57 10.60 7.90
CA GLU A 102 8.37 11.44 7.98
C GLU A 102 7.15 10.64 7.51
N ASN A 103 6.01 10.90 8.14
CA ASN A 103 4.72 10.38 7.71
C ASN A 103 4.04 11.33 6.69
N ALA A 104 2.86 10.97 6.20
CA ALA A 104 2.10 11.74 5.21
C ALA A 104 1.76 13.17 5.67
N ALA A 105 1.61 13.39 6.98
CA ALA A 105 1.38 14.71 7.56
C ALA A 105 2.65 15.56 7.74
N GLY A 106 3.83 15.02 7.39
CA GLY A 106 5.13 15.67 7.60
C GLY A 106 5.62 15.59 9.05
N ALA A 107 4.95 14.82 9.91
CA ALA A 107 5.36 14.62 11.28
C ALA A 107 6.45 13.53 11.38
N PRO A 108 7.30 13.56 12.44
CA PRO A 108 8.33 12.56 12.65
C PRO A 108 7.77 11.13 12.76
N GLY A 109 8.47 10.18 12.18
CA GLY A 109 8.12 8.77 12.12
C GLY A 109 7.59 8.34 10.76
N PRO A 110 7.78 7.05 10.40
CA PRO A 110 7.34 6.56 9.09
C PRO A 110 5.81 6.37 9.06
N GLN A 111 5.22 6.52 7.87
CA GLN A 111 3.81 6.21 7.63
C GLN A 111 3.62 4.69 7.58
N HIS A 112 2.97 4.14 8.57
CA HIS A 112 2.59 2.73 8.56
C HIS A 112 1.58 2.44 7.45
N LEU A 113 1.79 1.35 6.70
CA LEU A 113 0.90 0.90 5.64
C LEU A 113 0.21 -0.42 6.01
N THR A 114 0.97 -1.52 6.10
CA THR A 114 0.43 -2.85 6.42
C THR A 114 1.29 -3.59 7.43
N ALA A 115 0.68 -4.55 8.11
CA ALA A 115 1.38 -5.58 8.86
C ALA A 115 0.58 -6.87 8.74
N ASP A 116 1.18 -7.88 8.13
CA ASP A 116 0.53 -9.14 7.79
C ASP A 116 1.35 -10.32 8.34
N LEU A 117 0.68 -11.44 8.65
CA LEU A 117 1.37 -12.67 8.98
C LEU A 117 2.14 -13.18 7.75
N ALA A 118 3.43 -13.42 7.91
CA ALA A 118 4.25 -14.00 6.85
C ALA A 118 3.93 -15.47 6.63
N GLU A 119 4.06 -15.93 5.39
CA GLU A 119 4.05 -17.35 5.10
C GLU A 119 5.25 -18.05 5.77
N PRO A 120 5.09 -19.30 6.26
CA PRO A 120 6.20 -20.09 6.76
C PRO A 120 7.29 -20.26 5.70
N LEU A 121 8.54 -20.33 6.15
CA LEU A 121 9.63 -20.64 5.23
C LEU A 121 9.51 -22.07 4.69
N PRO A 122 10.00 -22.35 3.48
CA PRO A 122 10.02 -23.71 2.94
C PRO A 122 10.71 -24.71 3.87
N SER A 123 11.73 -24.29 4.61
CA SER A 123 12.43 -25.10 5.60
C SER A 123 11.61 -25.45 6.85
N GLU A 124 10.50 -24.75 7.05
CA GLU A 124 9.56 -24.96 8.16
C GLU A 124 8.32 -25.73 7.73
N ALA A 125 8.24 -26.10 6.45
CA ALA A 125 7.13 -26.88 5.91
C ALA A 125 7.04 -28.22 6.64
N GLY A 126 5.86 -28.50 7.23
CA GLY A 126 5.62 -29.70 8.01
C GLY A 126 6.04 -29.64 9.48
N THR A 127 6.61 -28.52 9.96
CA THR A 127 6.87 -28.35 11.41
C THR A 127 5.54 -28.08 12.14
N ALA A 128 5.40 -28.65 13.34
CA ALA A 128 4.20 -28.49 14.15
C ALA A 128 3.98 -27.03 14.62
N ALA A 129 5.06 -26.28 14.76
CA ALA A 129 5.02 -24.89 15.22
C ALA A 129 6.06 -24.04 14.44
N PRO A 130 5.75 -23.58 13.23
CA PRO A 130 6.61 -22.66 12.49
C PRO A 130 6.73 -21.34 13.23
N SER A 131 7.87 -20.65 13.06
CA SER A 131 8.06 -19.32 13.63
C SER A 131 7.00 -18.35 13.10
N ARG A 132 6.36 -17.59 13.99
CA ARG A 132 5.42 -16.55 13.60
C ARG A 132 6.16 -15.29 13.24
N ARG A 133 6.06 -14.89 11.99
CA ARG A 133 6.70 -13.68 11.46
C ARG A 133 5.65 -12.71 10.95
N ALA A 134 5.89 -11.43 11.14
CA ALA A 134 5.11 -10.36 10.55
C ALA A 134 5.90 -9.69 9.43
N VAL A 135 5.28 -9.48 8.27
CA VAL A 135 5.78 -8.57 7.24
C VAL A 135 5.14 -7.22 7.46
N VAL A 136 5.95 -6.23 7.81
CA VAL A 136 5.51 -4.86 8.06
C VAL A 136 6.00 -3.97 6.95
N SER A 137 5.09 -3.20 6.37
CA SER A 137 5.39 -2.20 5.36
C SER A 137 5.08 -0.80 5.88
N TYR A 138 5.99 0.13 5.64
CA TYR A 138 5.79 1.55 5.91
C TYR A 138 6.43 2.41 4.82
N TYR A 139 5.97 3.65 4.70
CA TYR A 139 6.50 4.62 3.76
C TYR A 139 7.22 5.74 4.51
N ASP A 140 8.38 6.10 4.03
CA ASP A 140 9.14 7.25 4.51
C ASP A 140 9.01 8.38 3.49
N TYR A 141 8.24 9.40 3.84
CA TYR A 141 7.97 10.55 2.98
C TYR A 141 9.17 11.50 2.83
N ARG A 142 10.13 11.44 3.75
CA ARG A 142 11.37 12.23 3.62
C ARG A 142 12.24 11.74 2.48
N THR A 143 12.24 10.45 2.21
CA THR A 143 13.11 9.81 1.21
C THR A 143 12.36 9.19 0.04
N ASP A 144 11.03 9.24 0.07
CA ASP A 144 10.12 8.62 -0.90
C ASP A 144 10.40 7.13 -1.10
N ARG A 145 10.49 6.40 0.01
CA ARG A 145 10.79 4.97 -0.02
C ARG A 145 9.75 4.14 0.70
N LEU A 146 9.33 3.08 0.03
CA LEU A 146 8.66 1.96 0.68
C LEU A 146 9.69 1.12 1.40
N VAL A 147 9.50 0.89 2.69
CA VAL A 147 10.33 -0.01 3.49
C VAL A 147 9.49 -1.20 3.92
N THR A 148 10.04 -2.39 3.74
CA THR A 148 9.44 -3.64 4.18
C THR A 148 10.40 -4.33 5.16
N ALA A 149 9.89 -4.77 6.30
CA ALA A 149 10.65 -5.49 7.31
C ALA A 149 9.94 -6.79 7.68
N THR A 150 10.70 -7.87 7.85
CA THR A 150 10.21 -9.12 8.44
C THR A 150 10.62 -9.17 9.90
N VAL A 151 9.66 -9.37 10.78
CA VAL A 151 9.83 -9.39 12.23
C VAL A 151 9.38 -10.74 12.76
N ASP A 152 10.25 -11.49 13.42
CA ASP A 152 9.83 -12.60 14.25
C ASP A 152 9.13 -12.06 15.50
N VAL A 153 7.81 -12.25 15.57
CA VAL A 153 7.00 -11.68 16.65
C VAL A 153 7.20 -12.40 17.97
N SER A 154 7.65 -13.65 17.96
CA SER A 154 7.93 -14.43 19.16
C SER A 154 9.21 -13.97 19.85
N SER A 155 10.31 -13.86 19.11
CA SER A 155 11.59 -13.41 19.63
C SER A 155 11.73 -11.88 19.67
N GLY A 156 10.91 -11.14 18.93
CA GLY A 156 11.03 -9.69 18.77
C GLY A 156 12.21 -9.26 17.90
N ARG A 157 12.68 -10.13 17.03
CA ARG A 157 13.84 -9.89 16.17
C ARG A 157 13.41 -9.44 14.78
N VAL A 158 14.02 -8.37 14.28
CA VAL A 158 13.91 -8.00 12.87
C VAL A 158 14.88 -8.88 12.07
N GLU A 159 14.34 -9.76 11.24
CA GLU A 159 15.12 -10.73 10.44
C GLU A 159 15.64 -10.11 9.15
N SER A 160 14.81 -9.30 8.51
CA SER A 160 15.18 -8.63 7.26
C SER A 160 14.56 -7.25 7.16
N ARG A 161 15.18 -6.39 6.33
CA ARG A 161 14.68 -5.08 5.98
C ARG A 161 15.14 -4.70 4.58
N GLY A 162 14.22 -4.18 3.78
CA GLY A 162 14.51 -3.65 2.45
C GLY A 162 13.83 -2.30 2.24
N ALA A 163 14.47 -1.41 1.48
CA ALA A 163 13.88 -0.12 1.11
C ALA A 163 13.93 0.04 -0.42
N ARG A 164 12.81 0.44 -1.03
CA ARG A 164 12.68 0.61 -2.47
C ARG A 164 12.01 1.93 -2.79
N GLN A 165 12.52 2.63 -3.79
CA GLN A 165 11.91 3.83 -4.36
C GLN A 165 11.06 3.45 -5.57
N GLY A 166 10.06 4.26 -5.89
CA GLY A 166 9.18 4.03 -7.05
C GLY A 166 8.15 2.91 -6.88
N VAL A 167 8.10 2.26 -5.72
CA VAL A 167 7.07 1.25 -5.40
C VAL A 167 5.91 1.94 -4.67
N GLN A 168 4.73 1.90 -5.28
CA GLN A 168 3.56 2.63 -4.83
C GLN A 168 2.41 1.66 -4.48
N PRO A 169 2.32 1.16 -3.22
CA PRO A 169 1.19 0.36 -2.79
C PRO A 169 -0.09 1.20 -2.68
N SER A 170 -1.25 0.54 -2.53
CA SER A 170 -2.52 1.25 -2.30
C SER A 170 -2.42 2.18 -1.10
N PRO A 171 -3.04 3.38 -1.16
CA PRO A 171 -3.03 4.30 -0.03
C PRO A 171 -3.87 3.74 1.13
N VAL A 172 -3.43 4.05 2.34
CA VAL A 172 -4.14 3.70 3.57
C VAL A 172 -5.00 4.86 4.08
N GLY A 173 -5.94 4.56 4.99
CA GLY A 173 -6.88 5.55 5.48
C GLY A 173 -6.24 6.80 6.09
N ALA A 174 -5.07 6.69 6.70
CA ALA A 174 -4.33 7.85 7.23
C ALA A 174 -3.85 8.78 6.10
N GLU A 175 -3.34 8.22 5.01
CA GLU A 175 -2.90 8.97 3.84
C GLU A 175 -4.08 9.64 3.10
N LEU A 176 -5.22 8.94 3.02
CA LEU A 176 -6.42 9.51 2.41
C LEU A 176 -6.99 10.66 3.25
N ARG A 177 -6.94 10.56 4.59
CA ARG A 177 -7.32 11.67 5.47
C ARG A 177 -6.43 12.88 5.27
N GLU A 178 -5.10 12.67 5.25
CA GLU A 178 -4.16 13.76 5.00
C GLU A 178 -4.38 14.40 3.63
N ALA A 179 -4.63 13.60 2.59
CA ALA A 179 -4.94 14.10 1.26
C ALA A 179 -6.19 15.02 1.27
N VAL A 180 -7.25 14.64 1.99
CA VAL A 180 -8.46 15.47 2.12
C VAL A 180 -8.20 16.71 2.96
N GLU A 181 -7.38 16.64 4.00
CA GLU A 181 -6.95 17.82 4.77
C GLU A 181 -6.21 18.83 3.89
N LEU A 182 -5.30 18.36 3.06
CA LEU A 182 -4.61 19.20 2.06
C LEU A 182 -5.60 19.80 1.06
N ILE A 183 -6.57 19.02 0.55
CA ILE A 183 -7.61 19.53 -0.34
C ILE A 183 -8.43 20.62 0.36
N LEU A 184 -8.86 20.41 1.61
CA LEU A 184 -9.65 21.38 2.35
C LEU A 184 -8.86 22.67 2.67
N ALA A 185 -7.56 22.58 2.88
CA ALA A 185 -6.68 23.74 3.07
C ALA A 185 -6.38 24.49 1.76
N SER A 186 -6.52 23.82 0.62
CA SER A 186 -6.22 24.36 -0.70
C SER A 186 -7.39 25.19 -1.27
N PRO A 187 -7.11 26.20 -2.13
CA PRO A 187 -8.14 26.84 -2.96
C PRO A 187 -8.91 25.84 -3.84
N HIS A 188 -8.26 24.78 -4.31
CA HIS A 188 -8.85 23.72 -5.14
C HIS A 188 -9.94 22.90 -4.41
N GLY A 189 -9.98 22.93 -3.08
CA GLY A 189 -11.03 22.28 -2.28
C GLY A 189 -12.36 23.06 -2.23
N ALA A 190 -12.49 24.18 -2.93
CA ALA A 190 -13.71 24.99 -2.92
C ALA A 190 -14.94 24.19 -3.40
N GLY A 191 -14.79 23.38 -4.46
CA GLY A 191 -15.87 22.51 -4.97
C GLY A 191 -16.31 21.50 -3.92
N LEU A 192 -15.38 20.76 -3.34
CA LEU A 192 -15.66 19.78 -2.28
C LEU A 192 -16.42 20.41 -1.09
N ARG A 193 -16.01 21.61 -0.65
CA ARG A 193 -16.69 22.32 0.44
C ARG A 193 -18.08 22.81 0.05
N ALA A 194 -18.27 23.25 -1.20
CA ALA A 194 -19.57 23.71 -1.71
C ALA A 194 -20.55 22.54 -1.80
N ASP A 195 -20.16 21.45 -2.47
CA ASP A 195 -21.00 20.25 -2.64
C ASP A 195 -21.41 19.64 -1.31
N TYR A 196 -20.48 19.59 -0.34
CA TYR A 196 -20.80 19.13 1.01
C TYR A 196 -21.85 20.03 1.68
N ARG A 197 -21.68 21.36 1.58
CA ARG A 197 -22.64 22.32 2.17
C ARG A 197 -24.00 22.21 1.51
N ASP A 198 -24.04 22.07 0.20
CA ASP A 198 -25.31 21.95 -0.53
C ASP A 198 -26.06 20.67 -0.16
N ALA A 199 -25.34 19.60 0.09
CA ALA A 199 -25.91 18.31 0.47
C ALA A 199 -26.34 18.24 1.96
N THR A 200 -25.67 18.97 2.87
CA THR A 200 -25.85 18.83 4.32
C THR A 200 -26.32 20.08 5.04
N GLY A 201 -26.21 21.24 4.43
CA GLY A 201 -26.39 22.54 5.08
C GLY A 201 -25.25 22.97 6.02
N ALA A 202 -24.22 22.15 6.20
CA ALA A 202 -23.11 22.36 7.13
C ALA A 202 -21.79 22.66 6.40
N ALA A 203 -20.85 23.28 7.10
CA ALA A 203 -19.51 23.51 6.57
C ALA A 203 -18.63 22.26 6.74
N LEU A 204 -17.88 21.89 5.69
CA LEU A 204 -16.88 20.84 5.74
C LEU A 204 -15.53 21.43 6.16
N THR A 205 -15.13 21.19 7.40
CA THR A 205 -13.86 21.71 7.98
C THR A 205 -12.83 20.62 8.22
N THR A 206 -13.24 19.36 8.30
CA THR A 206 -12.38 18.20 8.54
C THR A 206 -12.83 17.02 7.69
N PRO A 207 -11.99 15.99 7.47
CA PRO A 207 -12.40 14.77 6.78
C PRO A 207 -13.38 13.88 7.54
N ALA A 208 -13.60 14.11 8.85
CA ALA A 208 -14.35 13.20 9.73
C ALA A 208 -15.75 12.79 9.22
N PRO A 209 -16.56 13.69 8.63
CA PRO A 209 -17.90 13.32 8.15
C PRO A 209 -17.87 12.60 6.78
N LEU A 210 -16.70 12.30 6.24
CA LEU A 210 -16.54 11.64 4.94
C LEU A 210 -16.10 10.19 5.09
N THR A 211 -16.67 9.33 4.26
CA THR A 211 -16.12 8.00 3.96
C THR A 211 -15.15 8.16 2.80
N LEU A 212 -13.90 7.74 3.02
CA LEU A 212 -12.80 7.93 2.08
C LEU A 212 -12.37 6.60 1.48
N SER A 213 -12.15 6.61 0.17
CA SER A 213 -11.40 5.61 -0.56
C SER A 213 -10.47 6.32 -1.54
N GLY A 214 -9.56 5.58 -2.17
CA GLY A 214 -8.64 6.22 -3.09
C GLY A 214 -7.66 5.25 -3.71
N TYR A 215 -6.87 5.78 -4.62
CA TYR A 215 -5.89 5.01 -5.36
C TYR A 215 -4.66 5.86 -5.71
N VAL A 216 -3.57 5.18 -6.04
CA VAL A 216 -2.34 5.84 -6.48
C VAL A 216 -2.59 6.55 -7.81
N TYR A 217 -2.23 7.82 -7.88
CA TYR A 217 -2.18 8.54 -9.16
C TYR A 217 -1.07 7.97 -10.03
N ARG A 218 -1.40 7.55 -11.24
CA ARG A 218 -0.46 6.96 -12.20
C ARG A 218 -0.37 7.85 -13.42
N LYS A 219 0.70 8.66 -13.49
CA LYS A 219 0.94 9.59 -14.59
C LYS A 219 0.98 8.91 -15.97
N GLU A 220 1.36 7.63 -16.01
CA GLU A 220 1.44 6.82 -17.25
C GLU A 220 0.06 6.53 -17.85
N ARG A 221 -1.00 6.75 -17.08
CA ARG A 221 -2.40 6.55 -17.52
C ARG A 221 -3.10 7.86 -17.90
N GLU A 222 -2.43 8.99 -17.74
CA GLU A 222 -3.01 10.30 -18.00
C GLU A 222 -2.66 10.76 -19.42
N ALA A 223 -3.66 11.28 -20.15
CA ALA A 223 -3.44 11.85 -21.48
C ALA A 223 -2.56 13.11 -21.42
N ARG A 224 -2.65 13.85 -20.32
CA ARG A 224 -1.82 15.03 -20.04
C ARG A 224 -1.45 15.07 -18.57
N VAL A 225 -0.16 15.12 -18.28
CA VAL A 225 0.36 15.21 -16.92
C VAL A 225 0.72 16.67 -16.60
N PRO A 226 0.07 17.29 -15.59
CA PRO A 226 0.49 18.60 -15.09
C PRO A 226 1.96 18.59 -14.66
N PRO A 227 2.68 19.72 -14.82
CA PRO A 227 4.08 19.82 -14.43
C PRO A 227 4.34 19.41 -12.97
N GLU A 228 3.43 19.75 -12.07
CA GLU A 228 3.51 19.50 -10.62
C GLU A 228 3.43 18.01 -10.29
N LEU A 229 2.82 17.20 -11.17
CA LEU A 229 2.66 15.76 -10.97
C LEU A 229 3.70 14.90 -11.71
N ARG A 230 4.72 15.51 -12.32
CA ARG A 230 5.78 14.78 -13.05
C ARG A 230 6.61 13.88 -12.15
N SER A 231 6.79 14.26 -10.87
CA SER A 231 7.50 13.46 -9.87
C SER A 231 6.70 12.28 -9.35
N CYS A 232 5.38 12.21 -9.62
CA CYS A 232 4.55 11.08 -9.21
C CYS A 232 5.10 9.75 -9.74
N GLY A 233 5.05 8.73 -8.90
CA GLY A 233 5.71 7.44 -9.15
C GLY A 233 7.01 7.32 -8.36
N VAL A 234 7.80 8.40 -8.22
CA VAL A 234 8.81 8.56 -7.17
C VAL A 234 8.14 9.16 -5.94
N HIS A 235 7.56 10.35 -6.06
CA HIS A 235 6.66 10.91 -5.05
C HIS A 235 5.40 10.06 -4.93
N ARG A 236 4.86 10.02 -3.74
CA ARG A 236 3.62 9.34 -3.43
C ARG A 236 2.43 10.24 -3.70
N CYS A 237 1.78 10.00 -4.84
CA CYS A 237 0.64 10.79 -5.28
C CYS A 237 -0.64 9.94 -5.27
N VAL A 238 -1.74 10.55 -4.86
CA VAL A 238 -3.02 9.83 -4.71
C VAL A 238 -4.17 10.62 -5.33
N ARG A 239 -5.22 9.90 -5.74
CA ARG A 239 -6.56 10.42 -5.96
C ARG A 239 -7.48 9.94 -4.86
N VAL A 240 -8.32 10.81 -4.37
CA VAL A 240 -9.29 10.51 -3.32
C VAL A 240 -10.68 10.43 -3.92
N VAL A 241 -11.45 9.47 -3.47
CA VAL A 241 -12.87 9.32 -3.77
C VAL A 241 -13.62 9.56 -2.47
N THR A 242 -14.48 10.58 -2.45
CA THR A 242 -15.15 11.06 -1.26
C THR A 242 -16.66 10.79 -1.29
N ARG A 243 -17.20 10.36 -0.16
CA ARG A 243 -18.62 10.16 0.05
C ARG A 243 -19.00 10.73 1.41
N ILE A 244 -20.11 11.43 1.50
CA ILE A 244 -20.68 11.83 2.79
C ILE A 244 -21.11 10.55 3.53
N THR A 245 -20.72 10.38 4.78
CA THR A 245 -21.08 9.19 5.56
C THR A 245 -22.60 9.05 5.64
N GLY A 246 -23.12 7.95 5.08
CA GLY A 246 -24.57 7.75 4.94
C GLY A 246 -25.24 8.59 3.84
N GLY A 247 -24.48 9.34 3.04
CA GLY A 247 -24.97 10.28 2.04
C GLY A 247 -24.44 10.08 0.62
N PRO A 248 -24.56 11.09 -0.26
CA PRO A 248 -24.12 11.03 -1.64
C PRO A 248 -22.59 11.08 -1.81
N TRP A 249 -22.13 10.72 -3.01
CA TRP A 249 -20.75 10.93 -3.44
C TRP A 249 -20.54 12.41 -3.79
N ILE A 250 -19.33 12.89 -3.51
CA ILE A 250 -18.86 14.20 -3.95
C ILE A 250 -17.77 13.99 -5.01
N ASP A 251 -17.83 14.76 -6.08
CA ASP A 251 -16.87 14.62 -7.19
C ASP A 251 -15.53 15.27 -6.84
N THR A 252 -14.49 14.45 -6.81
CA THR A 252 -13.09 14.87 -6.60
C THR A 252 -12.17 14.31 -7.70
N ARG A 253 -12.74 13.87 -8.84
CA ARG A 253 -11.98 13.18 -9.91
C ARG A 253 -10.96 14.06 -10.60
N ASP A 254 -11.15 15.36 -10.58
CA ASP A 254 -10.26 16.36 -11.14
C ASP A 254 -9.12 16.75 -10.21
N LEU A 255 -9.06 16.17 -9.01
CA LEU A 255 -8.02 16.45 -8.04
C LEU A 255 -7.04 15.28 -7.90
N ALA A 256 -5.76 15.62 -7.89
CA ALA A 256 -4.68 14.74 -7.48
C ALA A 256 -3.88 15.41 -6.36
N VAL A 257 -3.42 14.62 -5.40
CA VAL A 257 -2.63 15.11 -4.27
C VAL A 257 -1.25 14.44 -4.29
N ASP A 258 -0.21 15.25 -4.41
CA ASP A 258 1.17 14.83 -4.14
C ASP A 258 1.39 14.93 -2.62
N LEU A 259 1.33 13.78 -1.94
CA LEU A 259 1.54 13.72 -0.50
C LEU A 259 2.99 14.00 -0.10
N SER A 260 3.95 13.67 -0.96
CA SER A 260 5.37 13.92 -0.69
C SER A 260 5.70 15.41 -0.76
N ALA A 261 5.14 16.12 -1.75
CA ALA A 261 5.28 17.58 -1.87
C ALA A 261 4.22 18.36 -1.09
N ARG A 262 3.19 17.67 -0.55
CA ARG A 262 2.05 18.26 0.17
C ARG A 262 1.27 19.27 -0.69
N THR A 263 1.08 18.96 -1.96
CA THR A 263 0.42 19.85 -2.94
C THR A 263 -0.82 19.21 -3.54
N VAL A 264 -1.83 20.04 -3.83
CA VAL A 264 -3.06 19.65 -4.52
C VAL A 264 -3.03 20.23 -5.92
N VAL A 265 -3.33 19.41 -6.90
CA VAL A 265 -3.25 19.77 -8.32
C VAL A 265 -4.57 19.44 -9.00
N VAL A 266 -5.08 20.36 -9.81
CA VAL A 266 -6.21 20.10 -10.70
C VAL A 266 -5.70 19.38 -11.94
N THR A 267 -6.28 18.23 -12.22
CA THR A 267 -5.96 17.46 -13.43
C THR A 267 -7.02 17.75 -14.51
N PRO A 268 -6.64 17.83 -15.78
CA PRO A 268 -7.60 17.96 -16.86
C PRO A 268 -8.60 16.80 -16.81
N SER A 269 -9.90 17.13 -16.91
CA SER A 269 -10.91 16.10 -17.14
C SER A 269 -10.64 15.45 -18.49
N GLY A 270 -10.45 14.12 -18.52
CA GLY A 270 -10.30 13.36 -19.76
C GLY A 270 -11.59 13.24 -20.53
#